data_f51f19bdabd19acacdacc61eac74b6fc
#
_entry.id   f51f19bdabd19acacdacc61eac74b6fc
#
_cell.length_a   1.000
_cell.length_b   1.000
_cell.length_c   1.000
_cell.angle_alpha   90.00
_cell.angle_beta   90.00
_cell.angle_gamma   90.00
#
_symmetry.space_group_name_H-M   'P 1'
#
loop_
_entity.id
_entity.type
_entity.pdbx_description
1 polymer ?
#
loop_
_entity_poly.entity_id
_entity_poly.type
_entity_poly.pdbx_seq_one_letter_code
_entity_poly.pdbx_strand_id
1 'polypeptide(L)'
;MKKILLSVVALLIAFTSFAQDGNVASLTSSETNETTMFYGSSALKSAVTAAKSGDIINLSAGTFFSTTIDKAITLRGAGIDSDEPTYIQGEFTISIPADDPSRFTMEGIICKNAIKMPSSSPNPQFVKCELNGFTTDSKSTSTYKNLLVVNCRVIDHFHVGNTCSASLINSYVDGAQTYDGTSTLFGLNCVLWKDRVDLLNNTMWKNCIFFSGKNYNDILPVNCQATNCIAVNYQKDIFSQASSREGCPETKYTYEQVFADFTGTYSNDVTFTLTDEAKAFLGTDGKEIGLYGGPQPFKTTVSYPLISKMEVDEQTNDNGQLNVKIEVK
;
A
#
# COMPACT_ATOMS: atom_id res chain seq x y z
N MET A 1 47.01 -19.23 -34.02
CA MET A 1 46.05 -20.04 -33.24
C MET A 1 45.89 -19.60 -31.78
N LYS A 2 46.95 -19.35 -30.99
CA LYS A 2 46.82 -18.93 -29.58
C LYS A 2 46.10 -17.61 -29.36
N LYS A 3 46.19 -16.62 -30.27
CA LYS A 3 45.53 -15.31 -30.14
C LYS A 3 44.03 -15.38 -30.44
N ILE A 4 43.60 -16.28 -31.30
CA ILE A 4 42.18 -16.50 -31.62
C ILE A 4 41.48 -17.22 -30.46
N LEU A 5 42.16 -18.16 -29.81
CA LEU A 5 41.63 -18.85 -28.63
C LEU A 5 41.39 -17.91 -27.45
N LEU A 6 42.27 -16.92 -27.25
CA LEU A 6 42.15 -15.91 -26.16
C LEU A 6 40.96 -14.97 -26.39
N SER A 7 40.70 -14.56 -27.65
CA SER A 7 39.56 -13.71 -27.97
C SER A 7 38.22 -14.44 -27.86
N VAL A 8 38.17 -15.75 -28.17
CA VAL A 8 36.95 -16.56 -27.99
C VAL A 8 36.65 -16.81 -26.52
N VAL A 9 37.70 -17.06 -25.70
CA VAL A 9 37.53 -17.19 -24.24
C VAL A 9 37.11 -15.88 -23.58
N ALA A 10 37.66 -14.74 -24.02
CA ALA A 10 37.25 -13.41 -23.52
C ALA A 10 35.83 -13.08 -23.92
N LEU A 11 35.37 -13.48 -25.11
CA LEU A 11 33.99 -13.32 -25.56
C LEU A 11 33.01 -14.21 -24.76
N LEU A 12 33.41 -15.49 -24.50
CA LEU A 12 32.60 -16.39 -23.68
C LEU A 12 32.48 -15.93 -22.20
N ILE A 13 33.51 -15.32 -21.63
CA ILE A 13 33.46 -14.75 -20.28
C ILE A 13 32.56 -13.48 -20.25
N ALA A 14 32.50 -12.71 -21.33
CA ALA A 14 31.61 -11.57 -21.42
C ALA A 14 30.12 -11.97 -21.48
N PHE A 15 29.81 -13.17 -22.00
CA PHE A 15 28.41 -13.68 -22.03
C PHE A 15 27.95 -14.36 -20.73
N THR A 16 28.86 -14.77 -19.84
CA THR A 16 28.50 -15.39 -18.55
C THR A 16 28.22 -14.39 -17.43
N SER A 17 28.42 -13.08 -17.67
CA SER A 17 28.18 -12.04 -16.67
C SER A 17 26.76 -11.43 -16.70
N PHE A 18 25.84 -11.97 -17.49
CA PHE A 18 24.45 -11.50 -17.59
C PHE A 18 23.41 -12.45 -16.99
N ALA A 19 23.82 -13.37 -16.10
CA ALA A 19 22.88 -13.90 -15.10
C ALA A 19 22.69 -12.81 -14.04
N GLN A 20 22.10 -11.71 -14.44
CA GLN A 20 21.84 -10.57 -13.58
C GLN A 20 20.67 -10.85 -12.66
N ASP A 21 20.77 -10.35 -11.44
CA ASP A 21 19.66 -10.19 -10.52
C ASP A 21 18.41 -9.82 -11.33
N GLY A 22 17.36 -10.65 -11.22
CA GLY A 22 16.17 -10.57 -12.09
C GLY A 22 15.34 -9.29 -11.93
N ASN A 23 15.83 -8.29 -11.21
CA ASN A 23 15.14 -7.01 -10.98
C ASN A 23 15.14 -6.14 -12.23
N VAL A 24 13.96 -5.79 -12.72
CA VAL A 24 13.77 -4.93 -13.88
C VAL A 24 12.85 -3.79 -13.51
N ALA A 25 13.24 -2.56 -13.86
CA ALA A 25 12.38 -1.39 -13.81
C ALA A 25 12.21 -0.81 -15.23
N SER A 26 10.97 -0.67 -15.69
CA SER A 26 10.68 -0.02 -16.96
C SER A 26 10.09 1.36 -16.70
N LEU A 27 10.75 2.39 -17.22
CA LEU A 27 10.32 3.78 -17.18
C LEU A 27 9.64 4.16 -18.48
N THR A 28 8.35 4.48 -18.41
CA THR A 28 7.59 5.02 -19.56
C THR A 28 7.39 6.51 -19.38
N SER A 29 7.88 7.30 -20.33
CA SER A 29 7.73 8.75 -20.35
C SER A 29 6.27 9.14 -20.61
N SER A 30 5.73 10.02 -19.79
CA SER A 30 4.40 10.60 -19.99
C SER A 30 4.32 11.56 -21.17
N GLU A 31 5.45 12.12 -21.61
CA GLU A 31 5.53 13.06 -22.72
C GLU A 31 5.62 12.36 -24.08
N THR A 32 6.46 11.32 -24.18
CA THR A 32 6.78 10.65 -25.46
C THR A 32 6.18 9.27 -25.61
N ASN A 33 5.72 8.64 -24.51
CA ASN A 33 5.32 7.23 -24.40
C ASN A 33 6.48 6.25 -24.70
N GLU A 34 7.72 6.71 -24.76
CA GLU A 34 8.88 5.84 -24.90
C GLU A 34 9.20 5.14 -23.59
N THR A 35 9.66 3.89 -23.68
CA THR A 35 10.00 3.08 -22.52
C THR A 35 11.50 2.81 -22.50
N THR A 36 12.12 3.07 -21.35
CA THR A 36 13.53 2.77 -21.05
C THR A 36 13.60 1.69 -19.97
N MET A 37 14.48 0.69 -20.16
CA MET A 37 14.65 -0.43 -19.25
C MET A 37 15.89 -0.25 -18.37
N PHE A 38 15.77 -0.56 -17.09
CA PHE A 38 16.85 -0.57 -16.10
C PHE A 38 16.91 -1.94 -15.44
N TYR A 39 18.11 -2.45 -15.17
CA TYR A 39 18.33 -3.80 -14.70
C TYR A 39 19.16 -3.85 -13.42
N GLY A 40 19.01 -4.94 -12.64
CA GLY A 40 19.80 -5.26 -11.47
C GLY A 40 19.39 -4.52 -10.21
N SER A 41 20.19 -4.61 -9.16
CA SER A 41 19.89 -4.10 -7.82
C SER A 41 19.65 -2.59 -7.74
N SER A 42 20.17 -1.81 -8.69
CA SER A 42 19.99 -0.36 -8.79
C SER A 42 18.85 0.08 -9.73
N ALA A 43 18.10 -0.86 -10.31
CA ALA A 43 17.10 -0.58 -11.35
C ALA A 43 16.11 0.50 -10.92
N LEU A 44 15.50 0.39 -9.72
CA LEU A 44 14.57 1.39 -9.19
C LEU A 44 15.24 2.77 -9.07
N LYS A 45 16.41 2.85 -8.45
CA LYS A 45 17.14 4.12 -8.27
C LYS A 45 17.45 4.78 -9.62
N SER A 46 17.92 4.00 -10.60
CA SER A 46 18.25 4.51 -11.93
C SER A 46 17.01 4.99 -12.68
N ALA A 47 15.89 4.25 -12.62
CA ALA A 47 14.63 4.65 -13.20
C ALA A 47 14.09 5.94 -12.57
N VAL A 48 14.09 6.06 -11.23
CA VAL A 48 13.66 7.27 -10.50
C VAL A 48 14.54 8.47 -10.87
N THR A 49 15.86 8.26 -11.00
CA THR A 49 16.79 9.35 -11.40
C THR A 49 16.49 9.86 -12.81
N ALA A 50 16.15 8.97 -13.74
CA ALA A 50 15.84 9.32 -15.12
C ALA A 50 14.41 9.87 -15.31
N ALA A 51 13.48 9.55 -14.42
CA ALA A 51 12.07 9.93 -14.52
C ALA A 51 11.84 11.43 -14.38
N LYS A 52 10.74 11.89 -14.95
CA LYS A 52 10.12 13.21 -14.74
C LYS A 52 8.77 13.02 -14.02
N SER A 53 8.25 14.11 -13.46
CA SER A 53 6.89 14.09 -12.90
C SER A 53 5.85 13.71 -13.96
N GLY A 54 4.92 12.84 -13.58
CA GLY A 54 3.93 12.25 -14.49
C GLY A 54 4.34 10.91 -15.11
N ASP A 55 5.63 10.55 -15.09
CA ASP A 55 6.11 9.30 -15.67
C ASP A 55 5.65 8.06 -14.87
N ILE A 56 5.69 6.90 -15.54
CA ILE A 56 5.30 5.60 -14.95
C ILE A 56 6.53 4.70 -14.89
N ILE A 57 6.80 4.15 -13.70
CA ILE A 57 7.79 3.11 -13.48
C ILE A 57 7.08 1.81 -13.11
N ASN A 58 7.23 0.77 -13.93
CA ASN A 58 6.77 -0.56 -13.59
C ASN A 58 7.96 -1.39 -13.12
N LEU A 59 7.78 -2.08 -11.99
CA LEU A 59 8.78 -2.96 -11.38
C LEU A 59 8.39 -4.42 -11.61
N SER A 60 9.35 -5.24 -11.95
CA SER A 60 9.18 -6.69 -11.96
C SER A 60 8.87 -7.23 -10.56
N ALA A 61 8.50 -8.48 -10.46
CA ALA A 61 8.63 -9.24 -9.22
C ALA A 61 10.09 -9.18 -8.70
N GLY A 62 10.25 -9.34 -7.37
CA GLY A 62 11.55 -9.34 -6.70
C GLY A 62 11.75 -8.22 -5.70
N THR A 63 12.95 -8.10 -5.16
CA THR A 63 13.27 -7.13 -4.09
C THR A 63 14.14 -5.99 -4.62
N PHE A 64 13.62 -4.77 -4.51
CA PHE A 64 14.30 -3.54 -4.87
C PHE A 64 14.78 -2.82 -3.60
N PHE A 65 15.96 -2.23 -3.66
CA PHE A 65 16.40 -1.31 -2.60
C PHE A 65 15.66 0.02 -2.72
N SER A 66 15.29 0.56 -1.57
CA SER A 66 14.60 1.84 -1.49
C SER A 66 15.45 2.99 -2.04
N THR A 67 14.76 4.03 -2.47
CA THR A 67 15.36 5.31 -2.89
C THR A 67 14.43 6.45 -2.49
N THR A 68 14.93 7.67 -2.49
CA THR A 68 14.07 8.85 -2.31
C THR A 68 13.32 9.13 -3.59
N ILE A 69 11.99 9.30 -3.48
CA ILE A 69 11.12 9.78 -4.55
C ILE A 69 10.96 11.29 -4.38
N ASP A 70 11.52 12.02 -5.30
CA ASP A 70 11.52 13.50 -5.31
C ASP A 70 10.64 14.09 -6.44
N LYS A 71 9.90 13.25 -7.14
CA LYS A 71 9.03 13.58 -8.28
C LYS A 71 7.71 12.85 -8.17
N ALA A 72 6.63 13.44 -8.62
CA ALA A 72 5.30 12.84 -8.64
C ALA A 72 5.16 11.85 -9.79
N ILE A 73 5.63 10.63 -9.60
CA ILE A 73 5.58 9.51 -10.55
C ILE A 73 4.52 8.49 -10.15
N THR A 74 4.16 7.60 -11.08
CA THR A 74 3.40 6.38 -10.79
C THR A 74 4.36 5.20 -10.70
N LEU A 75 4.39 4.51 -9.55
CA LEU A 75 5.21 3.33 -9.30
C LEU A 75 4.30 2.10 -9.19
N ARG A 76 4.52 1.10 -10.01
CA ARG A 76 3.71 -0.12 -10.10
C ARG A 76 4.54 -1.37 -9.85
N GLY A 77 4.01 -2.30 -9.07
CA GLY A 77 4.63 -3.60 -8.79
C GLY A 77 3.77 -4.77 -9.25
N ALA A 78 4.19 -5.99 -8.94
CA ALA A 78 3.53 -7.23 -9.37
C ALA A 78 2.21 -7.55 -8.62
N GLY A 79 1.91 -6.82 -7.56
CA GLY A 79 0.76 -7.09 -6.67
C GLY A 79 1.18 -7.76 -5.38
N ILE A 80 0.46 -7.48 -4.28
CA ILE A 80 0.84 -7.95 -2.94
C ILE A 80 0.48 -9.41 -2.68
N ASP A 81 -0.51 -9.94 -3.38
CA ASP A 81 -0.91 -11.36 -3.32
C ASP A 81 -0.49 -12.12 -4.60
N SER A 82 0.50 -11.60 -5.34
CA SER A 82 1.15 -12.34 -6.43
C SER A 82 1.98 -13.50 -5.87
N ASP A 83 2.14 -14.58 -6.63
CA ASP A 83 3.06 -15.68 -6.30
C ASP A 83 4.49 -15.16 -6.12
N GLU A 84 4.84 -14.12 -6.88
CA GLU A 84 6.12 -13.42 -6.82
C GLU A 84 5.86 -11.90 -6.68
N PRO A 85 5.73 -11.36 -5.46
CA PRO A 85 5.46 -9.95 -5.24
C PRO A 85 6.67 -9.05 -5.53
N THR A 86 6.39 -7.76 -5.69
CA THR A 86 7.40 -6.71 -5.69
C THR A 86 7.60 -6.18 -4.28
N TYR A 87 8.83 -6.23 -3.79
CA TYR A 87 9.22 -5.70 -2.48
C TYR A 87 10.09 -4.46 -2.63
N ILE A 88 9.86 -3.45 -1.77
CA ILE A 88 10.83 -2.38 -1.53
C ILE A 88 11.39 -2.58 -0.12
N GLN A 89 12.71 -2.75 -0.04
CA GLN A 89 13.45 -2.94 1.20
C GLN A 89 14.31 -1.72 1.53
N GLY A 90 14.33 -1.33 2.80
CA GLY A 90 14.99 -0.14 3.31
C GLY A 90 14.02 1.03 3.48
N GLU A 91 14.49 2.09 4.12
CA GLU A 91 13.69 3.30 4.39
C GLU A 91 13.26 3.98 3.09
N PHE A 92 11.95 4.05 2.86
CA PHE A 92 11.38 4.62 1.65
C PHE A 92 10.89 6.05 1.91
N THR A 93 11.57 7.02 1.30
CA THR A 93 11.27 8.44 1.51
C THR A 93 10.56 9.02 0.29
N ILE A 94 9.45 9.74 0.52
CA ILE A 94 8.71 10.48 -0.49
C ILE A 94 8.79 11.96 -0.13
N SER A 95 9.48 12.75 -0.96
CA SER A 95 9.79 14.17 -0.72
C SER A 95 9.52 15.00 -1.96
N ILE A 96 8.26 15.05 -2.39
CA ILE A 96 7.83 15.70 -3.63
C ILE A 96 7.57 17.18 -3.33
N PRO A 97 8.02 18.12 -4.20
CA PRO A 97 7.71 19.53 -4.07
C PRO A 97 6.21 19.81 -4.02
N ALA A 98 5.80 20.78 -3.20
CA ALA A 98 4.38 21.10 -2.98
C ALA A 98 3.69 21.68 -4.23
N ASP A 99 4.45 22.22 -5.15
CA ASP A 99 4.02 22.83 -6.42
C ASP A 99 4.07 21.86 -7.61
N ASP A 100 4.45 20.59 -7.38
CA ASP A 100 4.39 19.56 -8.44
C ASP A 100 2.93 19.35 -8.85
N PRO A 101 2.58 19.55 -10.13
CA PRO A 101 1.20 19.44 -10.61
C PRO A 101 0.69 18.00 -10.67
N SER A 102 1.60 17.02 -10.64
CA SER A 102 1.29 15.61 -10.77
C SER A 102 1.01 14.97 -9.41
N ARG A 103 0.46 13.77 -9.42
CA ARG A 103 0.21 12.97 -8.22
C ARG A 103 1.20 11.81 -8.14
N PHE A 104 1.83 11.63 -6.98
CA PHE A 104 2.51 10.37 -6.70
C PHE A 104 1.48 9.26 -6.47
N THR A 105 1.64 8.16 -7.17
CA THR A 105 0.83 6.95 -6.99
C THR A 105 1.73 5.73 -6.84
N MET A 106 1.47 4.89 -5.85
CA MET A 106 2.10 3.58 -5.72
C MET A 106 1.02 2.50 -5.70
N GLU A 107 1.17 1.47 -6.54
CA GLU A 107 0.20 0.38 -6.65
C GLU A 107 0.89 -0.99 -6.65
N GLY A 108 0.34 -1.95 -5.87
CA GLY A 108 0.72 -3.35 -5.93
C GLY A 108 2.12 -3.67 -5.41
N ILE A 109 2.62 -2.96 -4.40
CA ILE A 109 3.97 -3.07 -3.86
C ILE A 109 3.92 -3.35 -2.35
N ILE A 110 4.82 -4.21 -1.88
CA ILE A 110 5.05 -4.46 -0.46
C ILE A 110 6.26 -3.63 0.01
N CYS A 111 6.02 -2.68 0.91
CA CYS A 111 7.08 -1.93 1.59
C CYS A 111 7.47 -2.62 2.90
N LYS A 112 8.69 -3.14 2.99
CA LYS A 112 9.19 -3.86 4.17
C LYS A 112 9.52 -2.95 5.35
N ASN A 113 9.69 -1.65 5.13
CA ASN A 113 10.01 -0.65 6.13
C ASN A 113 9.01 0.52 6.04
N ALA A 114 8.95 1.31 7.10
CA ALA A 114 8.08 2.46 7.16
C ALA A 114 8.38 3.49 6.06
N ILE A 115 7.32 4.12 5.56
CA ILE A 115 7.39 5.19 4.57
C ILE A 115 7.54 6.53 5.30
N LYS A 116 8.55 7.31 4.92
CA LYS A 116 8.75 8.67 5.39
C LYS A 116 8.28 9.71 4.38
N MET A 117 7.57 10.71 4.84
CA MET A 117 7.15 11.87 4.04
C MET A 117 7.56 13.15 4.73
N PRO A 118 8.85 13.56 4.65
CA PRO A 118 9.39 14.69 5.41
C PRO A 118 8.98 16.06 4.88
N SER A 119 8.40 16.15 3.70
CA SER A 119 7.93 17.40 3.09
C SER A 119 6.49 17.29 2.62
N SER A 120 5.87 18.43 2.33
CA SER A 120 4.49 18.52 1.85
C SER A 120 4.31 17.94 0.45
N SER A 121 4.30 16.61 0.37
CA SER A 121 3.97 15.93 -0.90
C SER A 121 2.50 16.14 -1.23
N PRO A 122 2.15 16.68 -2.41
CA PRO A 122 0.77 16.92 -2.77
C PRO A 122 0.05 15.61 -3.09
N ASN A 123 -1.07 15.36 -2.41
CA ASN A 123 -2.02 14.29 -2.71
C ASN A 123 -1.42 12.90 -2.99
N PRO A 124 -0.50 12.35 -2.17
CA PRO A 124 0.08 11.03 -2.43
C PRO A 124 -0.99 9.95 -2.32
N GLN A 125 -0.90 8.92 -3.18
CA GLN A 125 -1.86 7.85 -3.23
C GLN A 125 -1.17 6.47 -3.17
N PHE A 126 -1.70 5.58 -2.32
CA PHE A 126 -1.29 4.18 -2.21
C PHE A 126 -2.51 3.31 -2.50
N VAL A 127 -2.36 2.38 -3.42
CA VAL A 127 -3.44 1.51 -3.89
C VAL A 127 -2.97 0.07 -3.87
N LYS A 128 -3.73 -0.82 -3.23
CA LYS A 128 -3.44 -2.27 -3.23
C LYS A 128 -2.00 -2.60 -2.79
N CYS A 129 -1.48 -1.84 -1.84
CA CYS A 129 -0.14 -2.01 -1.28
C CYS A 129 -0.20 -2.68 0.09
N GLU A 130 0.90 -3.33 0.46
CA GLU A 130 1.18 -3.69 1.85
C GLU A 130 2.28 -2.77 2.39
N LEU A 131 1.98 -2.06 3.48
CA LEU A 131 2.80 -0.97 3.99
C LEU A 131 3.16 -1.25 5.44
N ASN A 132 4.45 -1.27 5.74
CA ASN A 132 4.93 -1.39 7.12
C ASN A 132 4.93 -0.02 7.81
N GLY A 133 3.76 0.66 7.75
CA GLY A 133 3.50 1.92 8.42
C GLY A 133 3.96 3.18 7.70
N PHE A 134 3.47 4.30 8.24
CA PHE A 134 3.87 5.64 7.86
C PHE A 134 4.46 6.34 9.08
N THR A 135 5.74 6.66 9.03
CA THR A 135 6.36 7.54 10.02
C THR A 135 6.32 8.97 9.53
N THR A 136 5.42 9.74 10.10
CA THR A 136 5.61 11.19 10.11
C THR A 136 6.39 11.48 11.39
N ASP A 137 7.50 12.15 11.28
CA ASP A 137 8.19 12.64 12.48
C ASP A 137 7.22 13.53 13.25
N SER A 138 6.87 13.15 14.48
CA SER A 138 5.89 13.85 15.32
C SER A 138 6.26 15.31 15.62
N LYS A 139 7.47 15.71 15.27
CA LYS A 139 8.00 17.07 15.40
C LYS A 139 8.19 17.77 14.06
N SER A 140 7.92 17.09 12.93
CA SER A 140 8.15 17.68 11.62
C SER A 140 7.01 18.63 11.25
N THR A 141 7.37 19.72 10.63
CA THR A 141 6.46 20.66 9.97
C THR A 141 5.89 20.10 8.66
N SER A 142 5.95 18.79 8.48
CA SER A 142 5.45 18.09 7.29
C SER A 142 3.95 18.27 7.16
N THR A 143 3.52 18.74 6.03
CA THR A 143 2.14 19.09 5.74
C THR A 143 1.63 18.37 4.48
N TYR A 144 1.72 17.03 4.44
CA TYR A 144 1.03 16.37 3.35
C TYR A 144 -0.49 16.55 3.49
N LYS A 145 -1.14 16.86 2.39
CA LYS A 145 -2.59 17.00 2.34
C LYS A 145 -3.17 15.91 1.44
N ASN A 146 -4.34 15.41 1.83
CA ASN A 146 -5.11 14.47 1.03
C ASN A 146 -4.33 13.17 0.70
N LEU A 147 -3.55 12.65 1.65
CA LEU A 147 -3.01 11.30 1.52
C LEU A 147 -4.18 10.32 1.34
N LEU A 148 -4.13 9.50 0.29
CA LEU A 148 -5.17 8.53 -0.01
C LEU A 148 -4.59 7.11 0.05
N VAL A 149 -5.20 6.25 0.84
CA VAL A 149 -4.84 4.83 1.00
C VAL A 149 -6.08 3.99 0.67
N VAL A 150 -6.01 3.20 -0.39
CA VAL A 150 -7.16 2.44 -0.91
C VAL A 150 -6.78 0.99 -1.11
N ASN A 151 -7.59 0.08 -0.58
CA ASN A 151 -7.40 -1.36 -0.71
C ASN A 151 -6.00 -1.82 -0.24
N CYS A 152 -5.47 -1.19 0.80
CA CYS A 152 -4.15 -1.47 1.34
C CYS A 152 -4.21 -2.28 2.64
N ARG A 153 -3.13 -3.00 2.93
CA ARG A 153 -2.80 -3.51 4.26
C ARG A 153 -1.74 -2.62 4.88
N VAL A 154 -2.07 -1.91 5.96
CA VAL A 154 -1.08 -1.19 6.77
C VAL A 154 -0.85 -2.01 8.02
N ILE A 155 0.30 -2.66 8.12
CA ILE A 155 0.57 -3.73 9.10
C ILE A 155 1.37 -3.28 10.33
N ASP A 156 1.66 -1.99 10.46
CA ASP A 156 2.30 -1.37 11.61
C ASP A 156 1.65 0.00 11.87
N HIS A 157 2.38 1.03 12.11
CA HIS A 157 1.86 2.33 12.55
C HIS A 157 1.38 3.20 11.38
N PHE A 158 0.13 3.67 11.46
CA PHE A 158 -0.39 4.70 10.57
C PHE A 158 -0.54 6.01 11.34
N HIS A 159 0.49 6.83 11.33
CA HIS A 159 0.52 8.08 12.06
C HIS A 159 0.22 9.27 11.14
N VAL A 160 -0.82 10.05 11.48
CA VAL A 160 -1.15 11.30 10.80
C VAL A 160 -0.57 12.45 11.61
N GLY A 161 0.49 13.05 11.07
CA GLY A 161 1.23 14.14 11.74
C GLY A 161 0.46 15.47 11.74
N ASN A 162 1.06 16.46 12.35
CA ASN A 162 0.51 17.81 12.51
C ASN A 162 0.13 18.42 11.16
N THR A 163 -1.05 19.03 11.08
CA THR A 163 -1.59 19.67 9.86
C THR A 163 -1.78 18.75 8.64
N CYS A 164 -1.61 17.45 8.81
CA CYS A 164 -1.80 16.46 7.75
C CYS A 164 -3.26 16.05 7.62
N SER A 165 -3.66 15.65 6.42
CA SER A 165 -4.96 15.03 6.17
C SER A 165 -4.79 13.71 5.41
N ALA A 166 -5.54 12.68 5.83
CA ALA A 166 -5.50 11.37 5.23
C ALA A 166 -6.90 10.76 5.07
N SER A 167 -7.07 9.91 4.07
CA SER A 167 -8.25 9.10 3.86
C SER A 167 -7.87 7.64 3.67
N LEU A 168 -8.53 6.77 4.41
CA LEU A 168 -8.42 5.32 4.33
C LEU A 168 -9.70 4.76 3.74
N ILE A 169 -9.63 4.00 2.67
CA ILE A 169 -10.80 3.43 2.01
C ILE A 169 -10.58 1.94 1.80
N ASN A 170 -11.53 1.13 2.25
CA ASN A 170 -11.50 -0.33 2.12
C ASN A 170 -10.11 -0.92 2.45
N SER A 171 -9.55 -0.51 3.59
CA SER A 171 -8.19 -0.87 3.98
C SER A 171 -8.16 -1.49 5.38
N TYR A 172 -7.27 -2.46 5.57
CA TYR A 172 -6.89 -2.93 6.88
C TYR A 172 -5.79 -2.02 7.45
N VAL A 173 -5.95 -1.60 8.70
CA VAL A 173 -5.00 -0.68 9.33
C VAL A 173 -4.71 -1.10 10.77
N ASP A 174 -3.45 -1.38 11.05
CA ASP A 174 -2.94 -1.54 12.41
C ASP A 174 -2.40 -0.20 12.93
N GLY A 175 -2.66 0.09 14.19
CA GLY A 175 -2.02 1.18 14.93
C GLY A 175 -2.30 2.62 14.44
N ALA A 176 -3.47 2.94 13.84
CA ALA A 176 -3.80 4.31 13.43
C ALA A 176 -3.74 5.32 14.58
N GLN A 177 -3.14 6.49 14.35
CA GLN A 177 -3.02 7.57 15.33
C GLN A 177 -2.99 8.95 14.68
N THR A 178 -3.60 9.94 15.32
CA THR A 178 -3.50 11.35 14.97
C THR A 178 -2.78 12.11 16.11
N TYR A 179 -1.81 12.98 15.77
CA TYR A 179 -0.93 13.56 16.81
C TYR A 179 -1.43 14.85 17.44
N ASP A 180 -2.26 15.62 16.78
CA ASP A 180 -2.80 16.87 17.34
C ASP A 180 -4.18 17.23 16.81
N GLY A 181 -4.70 18.35 17.35
CA GLY A 181 -6.03 18.84 17.03
C GLY A 181 -6.21 19.42 15.60
N THR A 182 -5.17 19.47 14.78
CA THR A 182 -5.23 20.03 13.41
C THR A 182 -5.13 18.96 12.31
N SER A 183 -4.64 17.77 12.66
CA SER A 183 -4.64 16.62 11.74
C SER A 183 -6.06 16.08 11.55
N THR A 184 -6.37 15.58 10.35
CA THR A 184 -7.66 14.97 10.05
C THR A 184 -7.48 13.59 9.42
N LEU A 185 -8.29 12.64 9.86
CA LEU A 185 -8.29 11.29 9.32
C LEU A 185 -9.73 10.85 9.04
N PHE A 186 -9.99 10.48 7.80
CA PHE A 186 -11.24 9.88 7.37
C PHE A 186 -11.05 8.40 7.07
N GLY A 187 -11.94 7.55 7.59
CA GLY A 187 -11.98 6.12 7.30
C GLY A 187 -13.34 5.71 6.74
N LEU A 188 -13.33 5.00 5.62
CA LEU A 188 -14.52 4.44 4.98
C LEU A 188 -14.32 2.96 4.70
N ASN A 189 -15.24 2.13 5.17
CA ASN A 189 -15.22 0.67 4.96
C ASN A 189 -13.89 0.03 5.38
N CYS A 190 -13.30 0.44 6.50
CA CYS A 190 -12.03 -0.04 6.99
C CYS A 190 -12.21 -1.05 8.13
N VAL A 191 -11.21 -1.90 8.30
CA VAL A 191 -11.01 -2.71 9.49
C VAL A 191 -9.78 -2.20 10.22
N LEU A 192 -9.94 -1.80 11.49
CA LEU A 192 -8.90 -1.18 12.29
C LEU A 192 -8.56 -2.06 13.50
N TRP A 193 -7.32 -2.51 13.57
CA TRP A 193 -6.76 -3.03 14.82
C TRP A 193 -6.25 -1.85 15.64
N LYS A 194 -6.98 -1.52 16.70
CA LYS A 194 -6.66 -0.34 17.49
C LYS A 194 -6.89 -0.58 18.98
N ASP A 195 -5.83 -0.80 19.71
CA ASP A 195 -5.91 -0.97 21.16
C ASP A 195 -6.28 0.35 21.86
N ARG A 196 -5.75 1.49 21.40
CA ARG A 196 -5.92 2.81 22.01
C ARG A 196 -6.66 3.78 21.10
N VAL A 197 -7.99 3.70 21.10
CA VAL A 197 -8.84 4.58 20.29
C VAL A 197 -8.86 6.04 20.76
N ASP A 198 -8.44 6.32 22.01
CA ASP A 198 -8.25 7.67 22.55
C ASP A 198 -7.18 8.51 21.81
N LEU A 199 -6.34 7.86 21.01
CA LEU A 199 -5.35 8.51 20.15
C LEU A 199 -5.88 8.90 18.76
N LEU A 200 -7.18 8.77 18.50
CA LEU A 200 -7.83 9.10 17.21
C LEU A 200 -8.55 10.44 17.30
N ASN A 201 -7.84 11.55 17.42
CA ASN A 201 -8.42 12.90 17.47
C ASN A 201 -8.80 13.41 16.07
N ASN A 202 -9.88 14.20 15.96
CA ASN A 202 -10.37 14.79 14.71
C ASN A 202 -10.56 13.77 13.59
N THR A 203 -11.20 12.64 13.90
CA THR A 203 -11.41 11.56 12.95
C THR A 203 -12.87 11.39 12.61
N MET A 204 -13.13 10.95 11.39
CA MET A 204 -14.45 10.57 10.93
C MET A 204 -14.40 9.14 10.38
N TRP A 205 -15.24 8.28 10.92
CA TRP A 205 -15.30 6.86 10.58
C TRP A 205 -16.68 6.49 10.06
N LYS A 206 -16.73 5.81 8.93
CA LYS A 206 -17.98 5.40 8.30
C LYS A 206 -17.89 3.96 7.83
N ASN A 207 -18.87 3.14 8.22
CA ASN A 207 -18.95 1.73 7.85
C ASN A 207 -17.70 0.93 8.27
N CYS A 208 -17.09 1.26 9.41
CA CYS A 208 -15.82 0.69 9.84
C CYS A 208 -15.99 -0.30 10.99
N ILE A 209 -15.05 -1.21 11.10
CA ILE A 209 -14.97 -2.19 12.19
C ILE A 209 -13.71 -1.90 12.99
N PHE A 210 -13.86 -1.59 14.27
CA PHE A 210 -12.77 -1.45 15.22
C PHE A 210 -12.62 -2.74 15.99
N PHE A 211 -11.41 -3.23 16.17
CA PHE A 211 -11.16 -4.35 17.05
C PHE A 211 -9.87 -4.19 17.86
N SER A 212 -9.84 -4.80 19.04
CA SER A 212 -8.74 -4.70 19.98
C SER A 212 -8.17 -6.07 20.33
N GLY A 213 -6.83 -6.19 20.33
CA GLY A 213 -6.13 -7.41 20.74
C GLY A 213 -6.17 -7.68 22.25
N LYS A 214 -6.47 -6.67 23.09
CA LYS A 214 -6.27 -6.72 24.54
C LYS A 214 -7.45 -6.26 25.39
N ASN A 215 -8.65 -6.17 24.84
CA ASN A 215 -9.83 -5.81 25.61
C ASN A 215 -9.70 -4.49 26.39
N TYR A 216 -9.29 -3.42 25.70
CA TYR A 216 -9.07 -2.08 26.27
C TYR A 216 -10.35 -1.35 26.67
N ASN A 217 -10.19 -0.37 27.57
CA ASN A 217 -11.26 0.46 28.11
C ASN A 217 -11.35 1.87 27.50
N ASP A 218 -10.55 2.15 26.47
CA ASP A 218 -10.50 3.47 25.86
C ASP A 218 -11.76 3.78 25.04
N ILE A 219 -12.06 5.08 24.89
CA ILE A 219 -13.19 5.58 24.13
C ILE A 219 -12.71 6.63 23.11
N LEU A 220 -13.41 6.77 22.01
CA LEU A 220 -13.11 7.78 21.01
C LEU A 220 -13.23 9.19 21.60
N PRO A 221 -12.32 10.10 21.28
CA PRO A 221 -12.39 11.51 21.71
C PRO A 221 -13.67 12.22 21.22
N VAL A 222 -14.05 13.27 21.94
CA VAL A 222 -15.27 14.07 21.68
C VAL A 222 -15.28 14.76 20.31
N ASN A 223 -14.13 14.91 19.66
CA ASN A 223 -14.00 15.49 18.33
C ASN A 223 -14.04 14.46 17.21
N CYS A 224 -14.45 13.23 17.51
CA CYS A 224 -14.60 12.15 16.54
C CYS A 224 -16.06 11.98 16.12
N GLN A 225 -16.26 11.44 14.92
CA GLN A 225 -17.56 11.06 14.38
C GLN A 225 -17.56 9.61 13.95
N ALA A 226 -18.64 8.90 14.19
CA ALA A 226 -18.82 7.50 13.79
C ALA A 226 -20.20 7.26 13.21
N THR A 227 -20.27 6.65 12.04
CA THR A 227 -21.50 6.28 11.36
C THR A 227 -21.45 4.82 10.91
N ASN A 228 -22.42 4.00 11.31
CA ASN A 228 -22.50 2.58 10.99
C ASN A 228 -21.18 1.82 11.29
N CYS A 229 -20.60 2.07 12.45
CA CYS A 229 -19.38 1.41 12.90
C CYS A 229 -19.68 0.44 14.03
N ILE A 230 -18.92 -0.67 14.10
CA ILE A 230 -18.99 -1.63 15.19
C ILE A 230 -17.67 -1.75 15.92
N ALA A 231 -17.75 -2.16 17.21
CA ALA A 231 -16.61 -2.37 18.08
C ALA A 231 -16.54 -3.85 18.52
N VAL A 232 -15.36 -4.44 18.37
CA VAL A 232 -15.11 -5.85 18.62
C VAL A 232 -14.05 -6.01 19.70
N ASN A 233 -14.32 -6.80 20.72
CA ASN A 233 -13.40 -7.09 21.83
C ASN A 233 -12.95 -5.85 22.63
N TYR A 234 -13.84 -4.86 22.82
CA TYR A 234 -13.64 -3.75 23.76
C TYR A 234 -14.46 -3.97 25.04
N GLN A 235 -13.96 -3.45 26.18
CA GLN A 235 -14.68 -3.53 27.47
C GLN A 235 -15.80 -2.48 27.57
N LYS A 236 -15.65 -1.34 26.90
CA LYS A 236 -16.60 -0.23 26.90
C LYS A 236 -17.14 0.04 25.51
N ASP A 237 -18.23 0.78 25.46
CA ASP A 237 -18.71 1.39 24.24
C ASP A 237 -17.76 2.50 23.80
N ILE A 238 -16.93 2.22 22.80
CA ILE A 238 -15.90 3.17 22.32
C ILE A 238 -16.49 4.42 21.69
N PHE A 239 -17.76 4.40 21.25
CA PHE A 239 -18.41 5.52 20.58
C PHE A 239 -19.17 6.43 21.53
N SER A 240 -19.17 6.16 22.85
CA SER A 240 -20.01 6.84 23.83
C SER A 240 -19.79 8.35 23.96
N GLN A 241 -18.59 8.86 23.61
CA GLN A 241 -18.24 10.28 23.66
C GLN A 241 -18.02 10.91 22.27
N ALA A 242 -18.20 10.18 21.19
CA ALA A 242 -18.09 10.75 19.86
C ALA A 242 -19.06 11.92 19.66
N SER A 243 -18.61 12.99 18.99
CA SER A 243 -19.43 14.19 18.71
C SER A 243 -20.66 13.90 17.84
N SER A 244 -20.57 12.87 17.02
CA SER A 244 -21.69 12.30 16.27
C SER A 244 -21.58 10.78 16.29
N ARG A 245 -22.71 10.14 16.59
CA ARG A 245 -22.86 8.69 16.61
C ARG A 245 -24.17 8.32 15.91
N GLU A 246 -24.08 7.63 14.80
CA GLU A 246 -25.25 7.17 14.05
C GLU A 246 -25.06 5.70 13.63
N GLY A 247 -26.05 4.84 13.91
CA GLY A 247 -26.00 3.42 13.51
C GLY A 247 -24.87 2.60 14.16
N CYS A 248 -24.24 3.11 15.22
CA CYS A 248 -23.18 2.41 15.96
C CYS A 248 -23.81 1.74 17.19
N PRO A 249 -23.88 0.40 17.26
CA PRO A 249 -24.49 -0.29 18.39
C PRO A 249 -23.62 -0.18 19.65
N GLU A 250 -24.26 -0.22 20.81
CA GLU A 250 -23.60 -0.30 22.11
C GLU A 250 -23.13 -1.72 22.46
N THR A 251 -23.57 -2.68 21.66
CA THR A 251 -23.29 -4.09 21.86
C THR A 251 -21.79 -4.40 21.74
N LYS A 252 -21.28 -5.19 22.64
CA LYS A 252 -19.93 -5.72 22.62
C LYS A 252 -19.91 -7.01 21.82
N TYR A 253 -19.14 -7.04 20.76
CA TYR A 253 -18.98 -8.23 19.94
C TYR A 253 -17.65 -8.93 20.23
N THR A 254 -17.63 -10.25 20.09
CA THR A 254 -16.37 -11.02 20.05
C THR A 254 -15.90 -11.17 18.61
N TYR A 255 -14.69 -11.66 18.43
CA TYR A 255 -14.14 -11.90 17.08
C TYR A 255 -15.00 -12.87 16.29
N GLU A 256 -15.39 -13.98 16.91
CA GLU A 256 -16.14 -15.06 16.29
C GLU A 256 -17.56 -14.65 15.88
N GLN A 257 -18.11 -13.63 16.53
CA GLN A 257 -19.40 -13.06 16.15
C GLN A 257 -19.31 -12.18 14.90
N VAL A 258 -18.14 -11.64 14.61
CA VAL A 258 -17.97 -10.66 13.52
C VAL A 258 -17.15 -11.22 12.35
N PHE A 259 -16.05 -11.91 12.62
CA PHE A 259 -15.16 -12.41 11.59
C PHE A 259 -15.25 -13.93 11.46
N ALA A 260 -15.36 -14.40 10.23
CA ALA A 260 -15.42 -15.83 9.93
C ALA A 260 -14.03 -16.51 10.00
N ASP A 261 -12.96 -15.76 9.83
CA ASP A 261 -11.59 -16.26 9.65
C ASP A 261 -10.57 -15.65 10.63
N PHE A 262 -11.00 -14.83 11.60
CA PHE A 262 -10.10 -14.19 12.56
C PHE A 262 -10.36 -14.66 13.99
N THR A 263 -9.32 -15.19 14.63
CA THR A 263 -9.37 -15.74 16.01
C THR A 263 -8.55 -14.94 17.03
N GLY A 264 -8.20 -13.69 16.70
CA GLY A 264 -7.44 -12.80 17.58
C GLY A 264 -5.94 -12.71 17.30
N THR A 265 -5.42 -13.40 16.30
CA THR A 265 -4.03 -13.29 15.85
C THR A 265 -3.99 -12.97 14.37
N TYR A 266 -3.33 -11.87 14.01
CA TYR A 266 -3.15 -11.48 12.62
C TYR A 266 -2.15 -12.41 11.92
N SER A 267 -2.51 -12.83 10.71
CA SER A 267 -1.61 -13.44 9.74
C SER A 267 -1.98 -12.91 8.35
N ASN A 268 -1.09 -13.07 7.37
CA ASN A 268 -1.37 -12.64 6.00
C ASN A 268 -2.55 -13.38 5.34
N ASP A 269 -2.94 -14.52 5.91
CA ASP A 269 -4.07 -15.32 5.42
C ASP A 269 -5.43 -14.83 5.94
N VAL A 270 -5.44 -13.92 6.90
CA VAL A 270 -6.68 -13.35 7.45
C VAL A 270 -7.30 -12.40 6.43
N THR A 271 -8.51 -12.72 6.01
CA THR A 271 -9.23 -11.89 5.03
C THR A 271 -10.20 -10.90 5.70
N PHE A 272 -10.49 -11.06 7.00
CA PHE A 272 -11.53 -10.30 7.72
C PHE A 272 -12.92 -10.41 7.08
N THR A 273 -13.22 -11.56 6.50
CA THR A 273 -14.55 -11.87 5.99
C THR A 273 -15.56 -11.90 7.14
N LEU A 274 -16.71 -11.27 6.95
CA LEU A 274 -17.75 -11.23 7.98
C LEU A 274 -18.49 -12.56 8.08
N THR A 275 -18.92 -12.89 9.29
CA THR A 275 -19.90 -13.96 9.52
C THR A 275 -21.24 -13.60 8.86
N ASP A 276 -22.12 -14.57 8.62
CA ASP A 276 -23.45 -14.30 8.04
C ASP A 276 -24.30 -13.39 8.96
N GLU A 277 -24.11 -13.48 10.27
CA GLU A 277 -24.74 -12.61 11.26
C GLU A 277 -24.21 -11.16 11.14
N ALA A 278 -22.91 -11.00 11.01
CA ALA A 278 -22.28 -9.68 10.91
C ALA A 278 -22.55 -8.98 9.58
N LYS A 279 -22.80 -9.71 8.50
CA LYS A 279 -23.24 -9.13 7.21
C LYS A 279 -24.59 -8.42 7.29
N ALA A 280 -25.37 -8.63 8.34
CA ALA A 280 -26.59 -7.87 8.61
C ALA A 280 -26.31 -6.42 9.07
N PHE A 281 -25.10 -6.10 9.50
CA PHE A 281 -24.66 -4.72 9.74
C PHE A 281 -24.43 -4.01 8.40
N LEU A 282 -25.41 -3.26 7.98
CA LEU A 282 -25.36 -2.56 6.70
C LEU A 282 -24.73 -1.18 6.84
N GLY A 283 -23.89 -0.87 5.89
CA GLY A 283 -23.34 0.47 5.69
C GLY A 283 -24.41 1.46 5.18
N THR A 284 -24.00 2.69 5.02
CA THR A 284 -24.86 3.78 4.52
C THR A 284 -25.34 3.59 3.08
N ASP A 285 -24.75 2.68 2.35
CA ASP A 285 -25.10 2.29 0.97
C ASP A 285 -25.92 0.99 0.90
N GLY A 286 -26.30 0.44 2.04
CA GLY A 286 -27.06 -0.81 2.13
C GLY A 286 -26.25 -2.08 1.86
N LYS A 287 -24.92 -1.98 1.78
CA LYS A 287 -24.01 -3.13 1.69
C LYS A 287 -23.39 -3.43 3.06
N GLU A 288 -22.68 -4.55 3.20
CA GLU A 288 -21.95 -4.89 4.42
C GLU A 288 -20.94 -3.79 4.78
N ILE A 289 -20.59 -3.67 6.05
CA ILE A 289 -19.52 -2.78 6.53
C ILE A 289 -18.15 -3.45 6.45
N GLY A 290 -17.08 -2.69 6.70
CA GLY A 290 -15.70 -3.22 6.68
C GLY A 290 -15.14 -3.37 5.26
N LEU A 291 -14.11 -4.19 5.10
CA LEU A 291 -13.26 -4.24 3.92
C LEU A 291 -14.01 -4.47 2.59
N TYR A 292 -15.06 -5.29 2.62
CA TYR A 292 -15.79 -5.70 1.41
C TYR A 292 -17.04 -4.88 1.15
N GLY A 293 -17.32 -3.89 1.98
CA GLY A 293 -18.43 -2.95 1.80
C GLY A 293 -18.16 -1.90 0.73
N GLY A 294 -19.19 -1.13 0.41
CA GLY A 294 -19.08 0.02 -0.48
C GLY A 294 -19.00 -0.32 -1.98
N PRO A 295 -18.75 0.70 -2.80
CA PRO A 295 -18.70 0.54 -4.26
C PRO A 295 -17.39 -0.06 -4.77
N GLN A 296 -16.33 -0.03 -3.96
CA GLN A 296 -15.00 -0.54 -4.30
C GLN A 296 -14.49 -1.51 -3.23
N PRO A 297 -15.07 -2.71 -3.11
CA PRO A 297 -14.66 -3.69 -2.11
C PRO A 297 -13.15 -3.96 -2.14
N PHE A 298 -12.59 -4.33 -0.99
CA PHE A 298 -11.18 -4.67 -0.86
C PHE A 298 -10.76 -5.71 -1.91
N LYS A 299 -9.74 -5.37 -2.66
CA LYS A 299 -9.18 -6.22 -3.71
C LYS A 299 -7.71 -5.88 -3.90
N THR A 300 -6.86 -6.88 -3.81
CA THR A 300 -5.41 -6.74 -3.93
C THR A 300 -4.88 -6.93 -5.34
N THR A 301 -5.69 -7.56 -6.23
CA THR A 301 -5.32 -7.73 -7.64
C THR A 301 -5.14 -6.36 -8.30
N VAL A 302 -3.97 -6.14 -8.87
CA VAL A 302 -3.64 -4.89 -9.57
C VAL A 302 -4.53 -4.67 -10.80
N SER A 303 -4.61 -3.41 -11.26
CA SER A 303 -5.54 -3.02 -12.33
C SER A 303 -4.90 -2.92 -13.71
N TYR A 304 -3.65 -3.24 -13.82
CA TYR A 304 -2.87 -3.22 -15.07
C TYR A 304 -2.42 -4.65 -15.43
N PRO A 305 -2.19 -4.91 -16.73
CA PRO A 305 -1.72 -6.21 -17.18
C PRO A 305 -0.35 -6.57 -16.60
N LEU A 306 -0.20 -7.80 -16.14
CA LEU A 306 1.06 -8.35 -15.66
C LEU A 306 1.56 -9.43 -16.62
N ILE A 307 2.85 -9.44 -16.91
CA ILE A 307 3.49 -10.58 -17.56
C ILE A 307 3.52 -11.73 -16.55
N SER A 308 2.70 -12.74 -16.76
CA SER A 308 2.60 -13.90 -15.87
C SER A 308 3.61 -14.99 -16.23
N LYS A 309 4.10 -14.99 -17.46
CA LYS A 309 5.09 -15.94 -17.95
C LYS A 309 5.87 -15.34 -19.11
N MET A 310 7.18 -15.53 -19.12
CA MET A 310 8.05 -15.22 -20.23
C MET A 310 8.98 -16.40 -20.48
N GLU A 311 8.88 -16.99 -21.67
CA GLU A 311 9.77 -18.03 -22.14
C GLU A 311 10.65 -17.43 -23.26
N VAL A 312 11.94 -17.59 -23.14
CA VAL A 312 12.91 -17.12 -24.13
C VAL A 312 13.74 -18.33 -24.56
N ASP A 313 13.80 -18.57 -25.86
CA ASP A 313 14.63 -19.66 -26.38
C ASP A 313 16.12 -19.41 -26.02
N GLU A 314 16.83 -20.47 -25.64
CA GLU A 314 18.26 -20.37 -25.27
C GLU A 314 19.15 -20.05 -26.48
N GLN A 315 18.64 -20.24 -27.70
CA GLN A 315 19.40 -20.04 -28.94
C GLN A 315 18.54 -19.32 -29.97
N THR A 316 19.17 -18.52 -30.81
CA THR A 316 18.53 -17.96 -31.99
C THR A 316 18.22 -19.04 -33.03
N ASN A 317 17.13 -18.88 -33.79
CA ASN A 317 16.84 -19.70 -34.94
C ASN A 317 17.85 -19.48 -36.09
N ASP A 318 17.73 -20.26 -37.18
CA ASP A 318 18.65 -20.16 -38.31
C ASP A 318 18.67 -18.79 -39.01
N ASN A 319 17.72 -17.92 -38.73
CA ASN A 319 17.64 -16.53 -39.22
C ASN A 319 18.20 -15.53 -38.21
N GLY A 320 18.81 -15.96 -37.11
CA GLY A 320 19.33 -15.10 -36.06
C GLY A 320 18.27 -14.46 -35.15
N GLN A 321 17.04 -14.96 -35.17
CA GLN A 321 15.94 -14.45 -34.35
C GLN A 321 15.79 -15.27 -33.08
N LEU A 322 15.53 -14.59 -31.97
CA LEU A 322 15.20 -15.19 -30.68
C LEU A 322 13.68 -15.25 -30.52
N ASN A 323 13.13 -16.44 -30.26
CA ASN A 323 11.70 -16.54 -29.95
C ASN A 323 11.45 -16.18 -28.50
N VAL A 324 10.49 -15.30 -28.30
CA VAL A 324 10.01 -14.90 -26.98
C VAL A 324 8.50 -15.13 -26.91
N LYS A 325 8.07 -15.91 -25.93
CA LYS A 325 6.67 -16.14 -25.64
C LYS A 325 6.31 -15.44 -24.36
N ILE A 326 5.29 -14.59 -24.40
CA ILE A 326 4.83 -13.80 -23.25
C ILE A 326 3.36 -14.15 -22.99
N GLU A 327 3.04 -14.48 -21.75
CA GLU A 327 1.67 -14.61 -21.26
C GLU A 327 1.36 -13.41 -20.35
N VAL A 328 0.21 -12.80 -20.56
CA VAL A 328 -0.26 -11.62 -19.80
C VAL A 328 -1.57 -12.01 -19.09
N LYS A 329 -1.66 -11.68 -17.80
CA LYS A 329 -2.88 -11.81 -16.99
C LYS A 329 -3.52 -10.47 -16.72
#